data_c93ecaf8ae71890f4eecf21f54461757
#
_entry.id   c93ecaf8ae71890f4eecf21f54461757
#
_cell.length_a   1.000
_cell.length_b   1.000
_cell.length_c   1.000
_cell.angle_alpha   90.00
_cell.angle_beta   90.00
_cell.angle_gamma   90.00
#
_symmetry.space_group_name_H-M   'P 1'
#
loop_
_entity.id
_entity.type
_entity.pdbx_description
1 polymer ?
#
loop_
_entity_poly.entity_id
_entity_poly.type
_entity_poly.pdbx_seq_one_letter_code
_entity_poly.pdbx_strand_id
1 'polypeptide(L)'
;MAHRLLPVTLLLSTAVAATACGGDAERVGQVRGTARAEVAGIGYTSAQLAQALLQQPSGYRRAGEPDWGEYGSLKAIQNASRLQREAVLDKPSCGKARPGGDVAGDVPSALVSFAGARGLTATETLMSLPAADAEKQVNARVPPGCLKFRTRVGSTWAAHKVAEAPKGEIGEGSRTVGVATVGSGASTRTWYVVFRGRRYLATITVFGPGATRADAERLAGEALAQAGRVLS
;
A
#
# COMPACT_ATOMS: atom_id res chain seq x y z
N MET A 1 6.82 -2.06 -52.43
CA MET A 1 5.77 -3.06 -52.65
C MET A 1 4.64 -2.76 -51.68
N ALA A 2 3.52 -2.34 -52.22
CA ALA A 2 2.36 -1.89 -51.46
C ALA A 2 1.40 -3.06 -51.25
N HIS A 3 0.88 -3.23 -50.07
CA HIS A 3 -0.34 -4.00 -49.86
C HIS A 3 -1.32 -3.22 -48.99
N ARG A 4 -2.34 -2.75 -49.70
CA ARG A 4 -3.61 -2.26 -49.17
C ARG A 4 -4.39 -3.42 -48.57
N LEU A 5 -5.06 -3.26 -47.45
CA LEU A 5 -6.24 -4.06 -47.11
C LEU A 5 -7.30 -3.19 -46.47
N LEU A 6 -8.49 -3.38 -46.95
CA LEU A 6 -9.76 -2.69 -46.81
C LEU A 6 -10.47 -2.95 -45.46
N PRO A 7 -11.43 -2.12 -45.11
CA PRO A 7 -12.26 -2.28 -43.90
C PRO A 7 -13.45 -3.20 -44.18
N VAL A 8 -13.83 -4.00 -43.21
CA VAL A 8 -15.12 -4.70 -43.18
C VAL A 8 -15.96 -4.14 -42.01
N THR A 9 -16.91 -3.33 -42.43
CA THR A 9 -18.07 -2.92 -41.63
C THR A 9 -19.10 -4.04 -41.61
N LEU A 10 -19.56 -4.47 -40.46
CA LEU A 10 -20.79 -5.25 -40.34
C LEU A 10 -21.67 -4.68 -39.25
N LEU A 11 -22.70 -3.96 -39.74
CA LEU A 11 -23.87 -3.53 -38.98
C LEU A 11 -24.83 -4.74 -38.85
N LEU A 12 -25.27 -5.07 -37.65
CA LEU A 12 -26.51 -5.82 -37.44
C LEU A 12 -27.29 -5.21 -36.29
N SER A 13 -28.31 -4.49 -36.68
CA SER A 13 -29.40 -4.00 -35.83
C SER A 13 -30.43 -5.13 -35.69
N THR A 14 -30.81 -5.50 -34.48
CA THR A 14 -32.09 -6.18 -34.22
C THR A 14 -32.76 -5.57 -33.01
N ALA A 15 -33.84 -4.84 -33.30
CA ALA A 15 -34.85 -4.46 -32.34
C ALA A 15 -35.74 -5.66 -32.04
N VAL A 16 -36.05 -5.93 -30.77
CA VAL A 16 -37.16 -6.81 -30.39
C VAL A 16 -37.98 -6.10 -29.30
N ALA A 17 -39.25 -6.08 -29.59
CA ALA A 17 -40.31 -5.36 -28.91
C ALA A 17 -40.63 -5.87 -27.50
N ALA A 18 -41.18 -4.99 -26.72
CA ALA A 18 -41.80 -5.22 -25.41
C ALA A 18 -43.01 -6.17 -25.52
N THR A 19 -43.12 -7.12 -24.57
CA THR A 19 -44.40 -7.64 -24.13
C THR A 19 -44.42 -7.67 -22.59
N ALA A 20 -45.29 -6.86 -22.02
CA ALA A 20 -45.69 -6.90 -20.63
C ALA A 20 -46.64 -8.07 -20.41
N CYS A 21 -46.40 -8.89 -19.41
CA CYS A 21 -47.46 -9.52 -18.60
C CYS A 21 -46.88 -10.05 -17.29
N GLY A 22 -47.56 -9.75 -16.21
CA GLY A 22 -47.20 -9.91 -14.83
C GLY A 22 -46.98 -11.35 -14.36
N GLY A 23 -46.34 -11.45 -13.23
CA GLY A 23 -46.14 -12.71 -12.49
C GLY A 23 -45.06 -12.53 -11.46
N ASP A 24 -45.47 -12.52 -10.22
CA ASP A 24 -44.75 -12.82 -8.99
C ASP A 24 -43.28 -12.35 -8.82
N ALA A 25 -43.16 -11.42 -7.90
CA ALA A 25 -41.90 -10.95 -7.34
C ALA A 25 -41.21 -12.10 -6.56
N GLU A 26 -40.43 -12.90 -7.27
CA GLU A 26 -39.41 -13.72 -6.65
C GLU A 26 -38.24 -12.78 -6.26
N ARG A 27 -38.17 -12.53 -4.95
CA ARG A 27 -37.08 -11.75 -4.34
C ARG A 27 -35.77 -12.45 -4.66
N VAL A 28 -35.08 -11.97 -5.71
CA VAL A 28 -33.68 -12.24 -5.89
C VAL A 28 -32.99 -11.67 -4.64
N GLY A 29 -32.57 -12.59 -3.77
CA GLY A 29 -31.84 -12.27 -2.56
C GLY A 29 -30.61 -11.49 -2.95
N GLN A 30 -30.63 -10.17 -2.69
CA GLN A 30 -29.41 -9.42 -2.52
C GLN A 30 -28.59 -10.20 -1.49
N VAL A 31 -27.51 -10.82 -1.95
CA VAL A 31 -26.41 -11.22 -1.08
C VAL A 31 -25.87 -9.91 -0.51
N ARG A 32 -26.53 -9.42 0.53
CA ARG A 32 -25.91 -8.48 1.46
C ARG A 32 -24.75 -9.26 2.03
N GLY A 33 -23.55 -9.03 1.48
CA GLY A 33 -22.34 -9.28 2.22
C GLY A 33 -22.61 -8.69 3.59
N THR A 34 -22.63 -9.52 4.61
CA THR A 34 -22.70 -9.09 6.00
C THR A 34 -21.49 -8.24 6.24
N ALA A 35 -21.61 -6.93 5.99
CA ALA A 35 -20.73 -5.94 6.58
C ALA A 35 -20.83 -6.24 8.07
N ARG A 36 -19.79 -6.91 8.60
CA ARG A 36 -19.63 -7.13 10.04
C ARG A 36 -19.79 -5.75 10.63
N ALA A 37 -20.79 -5.58 11.51
CA ALA A 37 -21.10 -4.30 12.12
C ALA A 37 -19.78 -3.77 12.69
N GLU A 38 -19.22 -2.73 12.06
CA GLU A 38 -18.04 -2.02 12.59
C GLU A 38 -18.44 -1.60 14.00
N VAL A 39 -17.61 -1.99 14.96
CA VAL A 39 -17.79 -1.59 16.35
C VAL A 39 -17.69 -0.06 16.36
N ALA A 40 -18.84 0.60 16.31
CA ALA A 40 -18.94 2.05 16.28
C ALA A 40 -18.19 2.60 17.51
N GLY A 41 -17.08 3.31 17.29
CA GLY A 41 -16.41 4.09 18.31
C GLY A 41 -14.91 3.86 18.55
N ILE A 42 -14.24 2.89 17.92
CA ILE A 42 -12.85 2.56 18.27
C ILE A 42 -11.83 2.94 17.18
N GLY A 43 -12.22 3.26 15.94
CA GLY A 43 -11.30 3.57 14.85
C GLY A 43 -11.95 4.23 13.66
N TYR A 44 -11.20 4.38 12.58
CA TYR A 44 -11.67 4.91 11.30
C TYR A 44 -12.08 3.77 10.37
N THR A 45 -13.11 4.00 9.55
CA THR A 45 -13.47 3.11 8.47
C THR A 45 -12.46 3.20 7.32
N SER A 46 -12.37 2.16 6.49
CA SER A 46 -11.51 2.17 5.29
C SER A 46 -11.89 3.31 4.32
N ALA A 47 -13.18 3.66 4.22
CA ALA A 47 -13.65 4.79 3.41
C ALA A 47 -13.17 6.14 3.96
N GLN A 48 -13.18 6.35 5.28
CA GLN A 48 -12.62 7.56 5.90
C GLN A 48 -11.10 7.64 5.69
N LEU A 49 -10.39 6.52 5.83
CA LEU A 49 -8.96 6.44 5.54
C LEU A 49 -8.67 6.77 4.07
N ALA A 50 -9.49 6.29 3.13
CA ALA A 50 -9.33 6.58 1.70
C ALA A 50 -9.45 8.08 1.39
N GLN A 51 -10.34 8.80 2.09
CA GLN A 51 -10.48 10.26 1.96
C GLN A 51 -9.28 11.01 2.56
N ALA A 52 -8.61 10.42 3.54
CA ALA A 52 -7.47 10.98 4.23
C ALA A 52 -6.13 10.78 3.51
N LEU A 53 -6.08 9.93 2.49
CA LEU A 53 -4.88 9.70 1.69
C LEU A 53 -4.43 10.98 0.97
N LEU A 54 -3.13 11.07 0.73
CA LEU A 54 -2.54 12.09 -0.14
C LEU A 54 -3.25 12.14 -1.49
N GLN A 55 -3.54 13.34 -1.97
CA GLN A 55 -4.18 13.52 -3.27
C GLN A 55 -3.15 13.70 -4.40
N GLN A 56 -2.26 14.66 -4.25
CA GLN A 56 -1.26 14.99 -5.27
C GLN A 56 -0.01 15.59 -4.59
N PRO A 57 0.89 14.73 -4.08
CA PRO A 57 2.12 15.21 -3.47
C PRO A 57 3.06 15.83 -4.51
N SER A 58 3.82 16.86 -4.10
CA SER A 58 4.74 17.57 -5.00
C SER A 58 5.78 16.64 -5.61
N GLY A 59 5.93 16.70 -6.94
CA GLY A 59 6.89 15.88 -7.70
C GLY A 59 6.39 14.47 -8.03
N TYR A 60 5.14 14.15 -7.69
CA TYR A 60 4.53 12.85 -7.95
C TYR A 60 3.17 13.00 -8.64
N ARG A 61 2.80 12.00 -9.42
CA ARG A 61 1.46 11.83 -9.99
C ARG A 61 0.86 10.52 -9.52
N ARG A 62 -0.44 10.48 -9.31
CA ARG A 62 -1.13 9.26 -8.90
C ARG A 62 -0.94 8.15 -9.95
N ALA A 63 -0.64 6.94 -9.50
CA ALA A 63 -0.40 5.76 -10.33
C ALA A 63 -1.56 4.75 -10.30
N GLY A 64 -2.78 5.24 -10.22
CA GLY A 64 -4.01 4.45 -10.15
C GLY A 64 -4.99 5.00 -9.12
N GLU A 65 -6.16 4.39 -9.06
CA GLU A 65 -7.15 4.72 -8.03
C GLU A 65 -6.72 4.19 -6.66
N PRO A 66 -7.10 4.86 -5.57
CA PRO A 66 -6.89 4.34 -4.23
C PRO A 66 -7.56 2.99 -4.04
N ASP A 67 -6.89 2.07 -3.37
CA ASP A 67 -7.43 0.78 -2.94
C ASP A 67 -7.76 0.86 -1.45
N TRP A 68 -8.93 0.41 -1.03
CA TRP A 68 -9.36 0.49 0.36
C TRP A 68 -10.29 -0.66 0.74
N GLY A 69 -10.25 -1.04 2.00
CA GLY A 69 -10.96 -2.20 2.53
C GLY A 69 -10.25 -2.75 3.75
N GLU A 70 -10.31 -4.04 3.95
CA GLU A 70 -9.50 -4.75 4.94
C GLU A 70 -8.05 -4.88 4.44
N TYR A 71 -7.06 -4.75 5.33
CA TYR A 71 -5.65 -4.75 4.97
C TYR A 71 -5.23 -5.94 4.10
N GLY A 72 -5.68 -7.14 4.47
CA GLY A 72 -5.37 -8.37 3.74
C GLY A 72 -6.08 -8.48 2.38
N SER A 73 -7.11 -7.67 2.12
CA SER A 73 -7.84 -7.65 0.85
C SER A 73 -7.25 -6.70 -0.19
N LEU A 74 -6.39 -5.75 0.24
CA LEU A 74 -5.79 -4.78 -0.66
C LEU A 74 -4.89 -5.47 -1.69
N LYS A 75 -5.09 -5.18 -2.97
CA LYS A 75 -4.36 -5.83 -4.09
C LYS A 75 -2.85 -5.68 -3.97
N ALA A 76 -2.37 -4.51 -3.57
CA ALA A 76 -0.94 -4.26 -3.39
C ALA A 76 -0.36 -5.12 -2.25
N ILE A 77 -1.10 -5.30 -1.16
CA ILE A 77 -0.71 -6.13 -0.01
C ILE A 77 -0.69 -7.61 -0.41
N GLN A 78 -1.72 -8.08 -1.13
CA GLN A 78 -1.77 -9.45 -1.65
C GLN A 78 -0.59 -9.75 -2.59
N ASN A 79 -0.29 -8.83 -3.52
CA ASN A 79 0.85 -8.96 -4.42
C ASN A 79 2.18 -8.97 -3.66
N ALA A 80 2.38 -8.07 -2.71
CA ALA A 80 3.57 -8.03 -1.86
C ALA A 80 3.73 -9.34 -1.08
N SER A 81 2.65 -9.86 -0.48
CA SER A 81 2.65 -11.12 0.27
C SER A 81 2.96 -12.32 -0.62
N ARG A 82 2.50 -12.34 -1.88
CA ARG A 82 2.86 -13.37 -2.85
C ARG A 82 4.35 -13.34 -3.18
N LEU A 83 4.88 -12.18 -3.56
CA LEU A 83 6.31 -12.03 -3.87
C LEU A 83 7.20 -12.41 -2.68
N GLN A 84 6.74 -12.13 -1.47
CA GLN A 84 7.47 -12.50 -0.26
C GLN A 84 7.52 -14.01 -0.02
N ARG A 85 6.46 -14.76 -0.36
CA ARG A 85 6.47 -16.23 -0.28
C ARG A 85 7.43 -16.87 -1.30
N GLU A 86 7.65 -16.22 -2.44
CA GLU A 86 8.59 -16.67 -3.47
C GLU A 86 10.05 -16.34 -3.12
N ALA A 87 10.28 -15.40 -2.22
CA ALA A 87 11.61 -14.96 -1.83
C ALA A 87 12.19 -15.84 -0.71
N VAL A 88 13.37 -16.40 -0.95
CA VAL A 88 14.14 -17.15 0.06
C VAL A 88 15.15 -16.21 0.70
N LEU A 89 15.15 -16.12 2.03
CA LEU A 89 16.12 -15.34 2.79
C LEU A 89 17.29 -16.22 3.23
N ASP A 90 18.53 -15.70 3.15
CA ASP A 90 19.71 -16.35 3.74
C ASP A 90 19.66 -16.37 5.28
N LYS A 91 18.84 -15.48 5.87
CA LYS A 91 18.54 -15.38 7.31
C LYS A 91 17.02 -15.43 7.54
N PRO A 92 16.40 -16.61 7.71
CA PRO A 92 14.95 -16.74 7.84
C PRO A 92 14.33 -15.89 8.96
N SER A 93 15.06 -15.68 10.06
CA SER A 93 14.63 -14.85 11.19
C SER A 93 14.36 -13.39 10.80
N CYS A 94 14.99 -12.89 9.71
CA CYS A 94 14.81 -11.52 9.23
C CYS A 94 13.50 -11.32 8.46
N GLY A 95 12.79 -12.37 8.10
CA GLY A 95 11.50 -12.29 7.43
C GLY A 95 10.41 -11.59 8.25
N LYS A 96 10.54 -11.58 9.58
CA LYS A 96 9.61 -10.90 10.49
C LYS A 96 9.98 -9.43 10.77
N ALA A 97 11.16 -8.99 10.37
CA ALA A 97 11.67 -7.63 10.65
C ALA A 97 11.23 -6.60 9.61
N ARG A 98 9.93 -6.48 9.36
CA ARG A 98 9.39 -5.57 8.32
C ARG A 98 8.89 -4.27 8.92
N PRO A 99 9.05 -3.14 8.22
CA PRO A 99 8.27 -1.93 8.50
C PRO A 99 6.77 -2.22 8.25
N GLY A 100 5.93 -1.92 9.23
CA GLY A 100 4.50 -2.25 9.17
C GLY A 100 4.11 -3.60 9.80
N GLY A 101 5.07 -4.42 10.21
CA GLY A 101 4.95 -5.58 11.09
C GLY A 101 3.82 -6.57 10.78
N ASP A 102 3.38 -7.28 11.82
CA ASP A 102 2.25 -8.20 11.76
C ASP A 102 0.93 -7.41 11.97
N VAL A 103 0.41 -6.83 10.89
CA VAL A 103 -0.93 -6.24 10.88
C VAL A 103 -1.94 -7.33 10.56
N ALA A 104 -3.02 -7.41 11.37
CA ALA A 104 -4.10 -8.35 11.12
C ALA A 104 -4.79 -8.05 9.78
N GLY A 105 -5.21 -9.10 9.07
CA GLY A 105 -5.75 -8.97 7.73
C GLY A 105 -7.09 -8.23 7.65
N ASP A 106 -7.85 -8.17 8.74
CA ASP A 106 -9.16 -7.53 8.87
C ASP A 106 -9.11 -6.06 9.31
N VAL A 107 -7.91 -5.48 9.46
CA VAL A 107 -7.73 -4.07 9.83
C VAL A 107 -8.23 -3.15 8.72
N PRO A 108 -9.16 -2.20 9.00
CA PRO A 108 -9.59 -1.20 8.03
C PRO A 108 -8.39 -0.39 7.52
N SER A 109 -8.24 -0.32 6.19
CA SER A 109 -7.04 0.24 5.56
C SER A 109 -7.37 0.93 4.25
N ALA A 110 -6.50 1.84 3.84
CA ALA A 110 -6.51 2.46 2.52
C ALA A 110 -5.08 2.66 2.02
N LEU A 111 -4.89 2.56 0.70
CA LEU A 111 -3.59 2.64 0.05
C LEU A 111 -3.69 3.45 -1.24
N VAL A 112 -2.70 4.28 -1.51
CA VAL A 112 -2.53 4.97 -2.80
C VAL A 112 -1.07 4.89 -3.24
N SER A 113 -0.86 4.77 -4.54
CA SER A 113 0.47 4.75 -5.15
C SER A 113 0.68 5.93 -6.09
N PHE A 114 1.91 6.37 -6.18
CA PHE A 114 2.33 7.50 -7.00
C PHE A 114 3.58 7.14 -7.80
N ALA A 115 3.68 7.71 -9.00
CA ALA A 115 4.86 7.67 -9.84
C ALA A 115 5.55 9.04 -9.83
N GLY A 116 6.83 9.06 -9.50
CA GLY A 116 7.71 10.21 -9.57
C GLY A 116 8.62 10.17 -10.79
N ALA A 117 9.44 11.20 -10.93
CA ALA A 117 10.46 11.24 -12.01
C ALA A 117 11.54 10.16 -11.80
N ARG A 118 12.25 9.81 -12.87
CA ARG A 118 13.41 8.91 -12.87
C ARG A 118 13.17 7.56 -12.19
N GLY A 119 11.96 6.97 -12.38
CA GLY A 119 11.62 5.66 -11.84
C GLY A 119 11.39 5.64 -10.32
N LEU A 120 11.15 6.79 -9.70
CA LEU A 120 10.69 6.84 -8.32
C LEU A 120 9.24 6.42 -8.23
N THR A 121 8.91 5.65 -7.20
CA THR A 121 7.53 5.40 -6.79
C THR A 121 7.36 5.73 -5.33
N ALA A 122 6.17 6.17 -4.95
CA ALA A 122 5.79 6.35 -3.56
C ALA A 122 4.47 5.64 -3.31
N THR A 123 4.31 5.08 -2.12
CA THR A 123 3.06 4.47 -1.67
C THR A 123 2.75 4.97 -0.27
N GLU A 124 1.52 5.38 -0.07
CA GLU A 124 0.96 5.66 1.25
C GLU A 124 -0.01 4.56 1.63
N THR A 125 0.09 4.08 2.85
CA THR A 125 -0.89 3.16 3.46
C THR A 125 -1.34 3.75 4.79
N LEU A 126 -2.64 3.89 4.97
CA LEU A 126 -3.27 4.24 6.24
C LEU A 126 -4.00 3.02 6.80
N MET A 127 -3.89 2.80 8.09
CA MET A 127 -4.48 1.65 8.80
C MET A 127 -5.13 2.14 10.09
N SER A 128 -6.37 1.74 10.36
CA SER A 128 -7.05 2.02 11.61
C SER A 128 -6.57 1.05 12.68
N LEU A 129 -5.71 1.51 13.58
CA LEU A 129 -5.13 0.70 14.64
C LEU A 129 -5.38 1.33 16.02
N PRO A 130 -5.57 0.51 17.07
CA PRO A 130 -5.50 0.98 18.44
C PRO A 130 -4.16 1.69 18.71
N ALA A 131 -4.17 2.72 19.54
CA ALA A 131 -2.98 3.53 19.83
C ALA A 131 -1.79 2.68 20.31
N ALA A 132 -2.04 1.68 21.16
CA ALA A 132 -1.00 0.77 21.68
C ALA A 132 -0.34 -0.05 20.56
N ASP A 133 -1.13 -0.55 19.58
CA ASP A 133 -0.60 -1.33 18.47
C ASP A 133 0.17 -0.43 17.49
N ALA A 134 -0.33 0.77 17.20
CA ALA A 134 0.38 1.76 16.40
C ALA A 134 1.71 2.18 17.06
N GLU A 135 1.71 2.37 18.37
CA GLU A 135 2.93 2.68 19.14
C GLU A 135 3.95 1.54 19.09
N LYS A 136 3.51 0.29 19.21
CA LYS A 136 4.36 -0.89 19.05
C LYS A 136 5.03 -0.91 17.69
N GLN A 137 4.32 -0.57 16.62
CA GLN A 137 4.88 -0.52 15.27
C GLN A 137 5.95 0.58 15.11
N VAL A 138 5.70 1.76 15.64
CA VAL A 138 6.66 2.88 15.61
C VAL A 138 7.89 2.59 16.46
N ASN A 139 7.74 1.90 17.59
CA ASN A 139 8.84 1.56 18.49
C ASN A 139 9.60 0.29 18.11
N ALA A 140 9.11 -0.48 17.12
CA ALA A 140 9.80 -1.66 16.62
C ALA A 140 11.21 -1.32 16.10
N ARG A 141 12.16 -2.24 16.24
CA ARG A 141 13.55 -2.07 15.79
C ARG A 141 13.93 -3.22 14.85
N VAL A 142 14.81 -2.92 13.92
CA VAL A 142 15.42 -3.98 13.10
C VAL A 142 16.39 -4.75 13.99
N PRO A 143 16.23 -6.08 14.10
CA PRO A 143 17.18 -6.87 14.87
C PRO A 143 18.61 -6.69 14.32
N PRO A 144 19.64 -6.56 15.17
CA PRO A 144 21.02 -6.31 14.71
C PRO A 144 21.52 -7.31 13.69
N GLY A 145 21.13 -8.58 13.81
CA GLY A 145 21.44 -9.64 12.85
C GLY A 145 20.83 -9.43 11.47
N CYS A 146 19.82 -8.56 11.34
CA CYS A 146 19.08 -8.29 10.10
C CYS A 146 19.45 -6.97 9.41
N LEU A 147 20.50 -6.29 9.87
CA LEU A 147 21.02 -5.08 9.20
C LEU A 147 21.66 -5.37 7.83
N LYS A 148 22.06 -6.62 7.61
CA LYS A 148 22.56 -7.13 6.32
C LYS A 148 22.02 -8.53 6.10
N PHE A 149 21.36 -8.76 4.98
CA PHE A 149 20.82 -10.07 4.57
C PHE A 149 20.76 -10.15 3.05
N ARG A 150 20.47 -11.32 2.52
CA ARG A 150 20.24 -11.54 1.09
C ARG A 150 18.89 -12.21 0.87
N THR A 151 18.28 -11.89 -0.26
CA THR A 151 17.10 -12.60 -0.76
C THR A 151 17.39 -13.24 -2.09
N ARG A 152 16.75 -14.37 -2.36
CA ARG A 152 16.80 -15.05 -3.65
C ARG A 152 15.37 -15.20 -4.20
N VAL A 153 15.20 -14.81 -5.46
CA VAL A 153 13.98 -15.08 -6.23
C VAL A 153 14.40 -15.87 -7.46
N GLY A 154 13.88 -17.07 -7.63
CA GLY A 154 14.38 -18.03 -8.62
C GLY A 154 15.87 -18.34 -8.38
N SER A 155 16.73 -18.07 -9.37
CA SER A 155 18.19 -18.23 -9.29
C SER A 155 18.93 -16.94 -8.89
N THR A 156 18.25 -15.79 -8.83
CA THR A 156 18.90 -14.48 -8.66
C THR A 156 18.96 -14.06 -7.20
N TRP A 157 20.16 -13.74 -6.73
CA TRP A 157 20.39 -13.17 -5.40
C TRP A 157 20.47 -11.65 -5.40
N ALA A 158 19.87 -11.02 -4.39
CA ALA A 158 20.02 -9.60 -4.10
C ALA A 158 20.52 -9.42 -2.65
N ALA A 159 21.48 -8.52 -2.47
CA ALA A 159 22.01 -8.15 -1.17
C ALA A 159 21.30 -6.89 -0.65
N HIS A 160 20.94 -6.91 0.63
CA HIS A 160 20.24 -5.83 1.31
C HIS A 160 21.07 -5.30 2.46
N LYS A 161 21.13 -3.98 2.57
CA LYS A 161 21.70 -3.25 3.72
C LYS A 161 20.63 -2.36 4.29
N VAL A 162 20.29 -2.56 5.57
CA VAL A 162 19.29 -1.78 6.30
C VAL A 162 19.98 -0.69 7.13
N ALA A 163 19.38 0.48 7.16
CA ALA A 163 19.78 1.59 8.00
C ALA A 163 18.54 2.13 8.74
N GLU A 164 18.59 2.24 10.05
CA GLU A 164 17.58 2.93 10.85
C GLU A 164 18.04 4.35 11.15
N ALA A 165 17.15 5.32 10.97
CA ALA A 165 17.34 6.66 11.47
C ALA A 165 17.02 6.73 12.97
N PRO A 166 17.51 7.75 13.69
CA PRO A 166 17.03 8.08 15.03
C PRO A 166 15.50 8.23 15.05
N LYS A 167 14.88 8.02 16.21
CA LYS A 167 13.44 8.20 16.38
C LYS A 167 13.03 9.59 15.87
N GLY A 168 11.99 9.63 15.03
CA GLY A 168 11.46 10.86 14.46
C GLY A 168 10.27 11.42 15.24
N GLU A 169 9.88 12.65 14.88
CA GLU A 169 8.82 13.43 15.52
C GLU A 169 7.60 13.65 14.61
N ILE A 170 7.51 12.90 13.50
CA ILE A 170 6.35 13.01 12.60
C ILE A 170 5.14 12.37 13.30
N GLY A 171 4.05 13.12 13.44
CA GLY A 171 2.87 12.74 14.19
C GLY A 171 3.13 12.57 15.68
N GLU A 172 2.46 11.61 16.31
CA GLU A 172 2.68 11.24 17.71
C GLU A 172 3.88 10.30 17.90
N GLY A 173 4.76 10.23 16.91
CA GLY A 173 5.97 9.45 16.86
C GLY A 173 6.15 8.76 15.51
N SER A 174 7.40 8.62 15.09
CA SER A 174 7.74 8.01 13.81
C SER A 174 9.02 7.20 13.85
N ARG A 175 9.17 6.33 12.84
CA ARG A 175 10.35 5.51 12.58
C ARG A 175 10.68 5.59 11.10
N THR A 176 11.93 5.85 10.77
CA THR A 176 12.43 5.85 9.39
C THR A 176 13.45 4.75 9.19
N VAL A 177 13.23 3.90 8.18
CA VAL A 177 14.10 2.77 7.83
C VAL A 177 14.43 2.83 6.35
N GLY A 178 15.72 2.79 6.03
CA GLY A 178 16.22 2.69 4.66
C GLY A 178 16.73 1.28 4.34
N VAL A 179 16.45 0.80 3.13
CA VAL A 179 16.98 -0.46 2.61
C VAL A 179 17.66 -0.17 1.27
N ALA A 180 18.97 -0.37 1.22
CA ALA A 180 19.71 -0.39 -0.05
C ALA A 180 19.78 -1.83 -0.56
N THR A 181 19.38 -2.04 -1.81
CA THR A 181 19.35 -3.36 -2.46
C THR A 181 20.27 -3.34 -3.67
N VAL A 182 21.13 -4.33 -3.78
CA VAL A 182 22.03 -4.54 -4.93
C VAL A 182 21.81 -5.96 -5.45
N GLY A 183 21.44 -6.08 -6.73
CA GLY A 183 21.24 -7.35 -7.41
C GLY A 183 21.35 -7.19 -8.92
N SER A 184 21.88 -8.20 -9.63
CA SER A 184 21.93 -8.28 -11.12
C SER A 184 22.41 -7.00 -11.81
N GLY A 185 23.37 -6.27 -11.23
CA GLY A 185 23.91 -5.03 -11.81
C GLY A 185 23.07 -3.77 -11.55
N ALA A 186 21.92 -3.87 -10.88
CA ALA A 186 21.09 -2.74 -10.51
C ALA A 186 21.17 -2.46 -9.00
N SER A 187 21.10 -1.16 -8.64
CA SER A 187 21.01 -0.72 -7.26
C SER A 187 19.74 0.10 -7.08
N THR A 188 18.97 -0.24 -6.05
CA THR A 188 17.76 0.49 -5.66
C THR A 188 17.79 0.84 -4.18
N ARG A 189 17.00 1.81 -3.79
CA ARG A 189 16.79 2.19 -2.40
C ARG A 189 15.30 2.21 -2.10
N THR A 190 14.96 1.78 -0.90
CA THR A 190 13.61 1.90 -0.36
C THR A 190 13.71 2.63 0.97
N TRP A 191 12.90 3.66 1.15
CA TRP A 191 12.76 4.33 2.42
C TRP A 191 11.34 4.14 2.91
N TYR A 192 11.23 3.73 4.16
CA TYR A 192 9.97 3.57 4.86
C TYR A 192 9.90 4.58 5.99
N VAL A 193 8.83 5.35 6.05
CA VAL A 193 8.50 6.17 7.21
C VAL A 193 7.19 5.64 7.77
N VAL A 194 7.26 5.08 8.98
CA VAL A 194 6.08 4.65 9.74
C VAL A 194 5.82 5.69 10.80
N PHE A 195 4.61 6.25 10.85
CA PHE A 195 4.22 7.22 11.85
C PHE A 195 2.81 6.96 12.35
N ARG A 196 2.48 7.42 13.53
CA ARG A 196 1.14 7.29 14.10
C ARG A 196 0.47 8.63 14.30
N GLY A 197 -0.84 8.66 14.10
CA GLY A 197 -1.75 9.62 14.64
C GLY A 197 -2.55 9.00 15.79
N ARG A 198 -3.59 9.68 16.25
CA ARG A 198 -4.38 9.25 17.42
C ARG A 198 -4.91 7.82 17.33
N ARG A 199 -5.46 7.43 16.18
CA ARG A 199 -6.16 6.14 15.96
C ARG A 199 -5.81 5.52 14.61
N TYR A 200 -4.68 5.91 14.03
CA TYR A 200 -4.21 5.33 12.79
C TYR A 200 -2.69 5.18 12.80
N LEU A 201 -2.24 4.23 12.04
CA LEU A 201 -0.85 4.07 11.62
C LEU A 201 -0.76 4.41 10.15
N ALA A 202 0.25 5.17 9.79
CA ALA A 202 0.59 5.47 8.40
C ALA A 202 1.95 4.92 8.04
N THR A 203 2.08 4.45 6.81
CA THR A 203 3.37 4.06 6.23
C THR A 203 3.54 4.75 4.89
N ILE A 204 4.60 5.54 4.75
CA ILE A 204 5.08 6.05 3.47
C ILE A 204 6.24 5.20 3.02
N THR A 205 6.18 4.70 1.80
CA THR A 205 7.28 3.98 1.15
C THR A 205 7.72 4.75 -0.09
N VAL A 206 9.00 5.08 -0.19
CA VAL A 206 9.61 5.67 -1.40
C VAL A 206 10.63 4.68 -1.94
N PHE A 207 10.47 4.28 -3.19
CA PHE A 207 11.30 3.28 -3.86
C PHE A 207 11.88 3.83 -5.17
N GLY A 208 13.11 3.45 -5.47
CA GLY A 208 13.77 3.71 -6.75
C GLY A 208 15.28 3.95 -6.60
N PRO A 209 16.01 4.08 -7.71
CA PRO A 209 17.47 4.27 -7.66
C PRO A 209 17.87 5.56 -6.95
N GLY A 210 17.07 6.61 -7.10
CA GLY A 210 17.28 7.94 -6.50
C GLY A 210 16.47 8.21 -5.23
N ALA A 211 15.83 7.20 -4.62
CA ALA A 211 15.03 7.39 -3.42
C ALA A 211 15.88 7.92 -2.25
N THR A 212 15.40 8.96 -1.57
CA THR A 212 16.08 9.58 -0.43
C THR A 212 15.24 9.54 0.84
N ARG A 213 15.92 9.61 1.99
CA ARG A 213 15.26 9.75 3.29
C ARG A 213 14.43 11.04 3.34
N ALA A 214 14.99 12.15 2.85
CA ALA A 214 14.33 13.44 2.87
C ALA A 214 13.01 13.44 2.09
N ASP A 215 12.96 12.77 0.92
CA ASP A 215 11.72 12.63 0.15
C ASP A 215 10.66 11.85 0.93
N ALA A 216 11.04 10.75 1.58
CA ALA A 216 10.12 9.93 2.35
C ALA A 216 9.57 10.67 3.58
N GLU A 217 10.42 11.40 4.31
CA GLU A 217 10.03 12.19 5.47
C GLU A 217 9.17 13.41 5.08
N ARG A 218 9.48 14.07 3.96
CA ARG A 218 8.64 15.15 3.41
C ARG A 218 7.23 14.63 3.07
N LEU A 219 7.15 13.51 2.33
CA LEU A 219 5.87 12.90 2.00
C LEU A 219 5.09 12.48 3.25
N ALA A 220 5.78 11.98 4.28
CA ALA A 220 5.14 11.64 5.55
C ALA A 220 4.58 12.89 6.27
N GLY A 221 5.27 14.01 6.21
CA GLY A 221 4.76 15.28 6.71
C GLY A 221 3.52 15.78 5.96
N GLU A 222 3.53 15.67 4.63
CA GLU A 222 2.36 15.99 3.79
C GLU A 222 1.17 15.06 4.10
N ALA A 223 1.42 13.76 4.27
CA ALA A 223 0.41 12.76 4.63
C ALA A 223 -0.19 13.03 6.01
N LEU A 224 0.64 13.36 7.00
CA LEU A 224 0.19 13.73 8.34
C LEU A 224 -0.73 14.96 8.28
N ALA A 225 -0.32 16.00 7.54
CA ALA A 225 -1.11 17.21 7.37
C ALA A 225 -2.46 16.94 6.67
N GLN A 226 -2.49 16.05 5.66
CA GLN A 226 -3.71 15.65 4.98
C GLN A 226 -4.62 14.85 5.90
N ALA A 227 -4.09 13.83 6.58
CA ALA A 227 -4.84 13.01 7.51
C ALA A 227 -5.42 13.86 8.67
N GLY A 228 -4.66 14.83 9.18
CA GLY A 228 -5.12 15.74 10.23
C GLY A 228 -6.29 16.63 9.82
N ARG A 229 -6.45 16.94 8.52
CA ARG A 229 -7.62 17.69 8.00
C ARG A 229 -8.89 16.85 7.89
N VAL A 230 -8.75 15.54 7.74
CA VAL A 230 -9.88 14.63 7.42
C VAL A 230 -10.26 13.77 8.62
N LEU A 231 -9.29 13.36 9.43
CA LEU A 231 -9.45 12.42 10.53
C LEU A 231 -9.43 13.09 11.92
N SER A 232 -9.72 14.38 11.97
CA SER A 232 -9.79 15.16 13.22
C SER A 232 -10.98 14.78 14.10
#